data_7d5a4218df4c0a666371abd2df300ddd
#
_entry.id   7d5a4218df4c0a666371abd2df300ddd
#
_cell.length_a   1.000
_cell.length_b   1.000
_cell.length_c   1.000
_cell.angle_alpha   90.00
_cell.angle_beta   90.00
_cell.angle_gamma   90.00
#
_symmetry.space_group_name_H-M   'P 1'
#
loop_
_entity.id
_entity.type
_entity.pdbx_description
1 polymer ?
#
loop_
_entity_poly.entity_id
_entity_poly.type
_entity_poly.pdbx_seq_one_letter_code
_entity_poly.pdbx_strand_id
1 'polypeptide(L)'
;MKLGRIVAAAATSGLLLSGAFVVAEEYTGHNVFAVNLDNSNKIELKTKKGTVREILIANDIPFGADDRVEPGLDTRVNGGETISIYKAREITIVDGDTTTVRKTTYKKVEDILKELNITLGEKDEVTPGLNKEVATVDTIKIARTGKTTETKKEVIKFETKEEKDDSKYVDEKVTKVEGKNGEKEVTYNVVREKGKEVSEK
;
A
#
# COMPACT_ATOMS: atom_id res chain seq x y z
N MET A 1 -6.08 -46.33 -7.12
CA MET A 1 -4.68 -45.91 -7.25
C MET A 1 -4.66 -44.37 -7.32
N LYS A 2 -4.19 -43.72 -6.26
CA LYS A 2 -4.07 -42.28 -6.21
C LYS A 2 -2.77 -41.91 -6.92
N LEU A 3 -2.85 -41.32 -8.10
CA LEU A 3 -1.66 -40.76 -8.74
C LEU A 3 -1.40 -39.34 -8.31
N GLY A 4 -0.18 -39.15 -7.99
CA GLY A 4 0.44 -38.07 -7.32
C GLY A 4 0.26 -36.71 -7.94
N ARG A 5 0.03 -35.79 -7.05
CA ARG A 5 0.16 -34.34 -7.22
C ARG A 5 1.65 -34.07 -7.52
N ILE A 6 1.91 -33.56 -8.72
CA ILE A 6 3.20 -32.92 -8.94
C ILE A 6 3.08 -31.53 -8.32
N VAL A 7 3.45 -31.44 -7.08
CA VAL A 7 3.69 -30.18 -6.40
C VAL A 7 5.00 -29.65 -6.98
N ALA A 8 4.94 -28.58 -7.75
CA ALA A 8 6.11 -27.75 -7.97
C ALA A 8 6.47 -27.14 -6.61
N ALA A 9 7.40 -27.80 -5.93
CA ALA A 9 7.91 -27.33 -4.66
C ALA A 9 8.44 -25.90 -4.87
N ALA A 10 7.99 -24.98 -4.05
CA ALA A 10 8.57 -23.66 -3.91
C ALA A 10 10.02 -23.86 -3.49
N ALA A 11 10.92 -23.77 -4.43
CA ALA A 11 12.34 -23.75 -4.14
C ALA A 11 12.68 -22.38 -3.54
N THR A 12 12.86 -22.35 -2.25
CA THR A 12 13.72 -21.38 -1.59
C THR A 12 15.13 -21.57 -2.15
N SER A 13 15.74 -20.47 -2.59
CA SER A 13 17.13 -20.31 -3.02
C SER A 13 17.54 -20.98 -4.35
N GLY A 14 17.70 -20.14 -5.35
CA GLY A 14 18.74 -20.19 -6.35
C GLY A 14 18.92 -21.51 -7.09
N LEU A 15 18.12 -21.75 -8.14
CA LEU A 15 18.60 -22.54 -9.26
C LEU A 15 17.94 -22.08 -10.55
N LEU A 16 18.76 -21.55 -11.46
CA LEU A 16 18.43 -21.35 -12.87
C LEU A 16 18.16 -22.73 -13.49
N LEU A 17 16.94 -22.99 -13.85
CA LEU A 17 16.60 -24.08 -14.75
C LEU A 17 16.02 -23.51 -16.04
N SER A 18 16.92 -23.16 -16.95
CA SER A 18 16.63 -23.22 -18.37
C SER A 18 16.53 -24.70 -18.75
N GLY A 19 15.34 -25.21 -18.88
CA GLY A 19 15.14 -26.60 -19.29
C GLY A 19 13.66 -26.87 -19.49
N ALA A 20 13.24 -26.94 -20.73
CA ALA A 20 11.94 -27.45 -21.09
C ALA A 20 11.81 -28.90 -20.60
N PHE A 21 11.01 -29.14 -19.59
CA PHE A 21 10.55 -30.47 -19.26
C PHE A 21 9.33 -30.79 -20.11
N VAL A 22 9.56 -31.51 -21.15
CA VAL A 22 8.48 -32.23 -21.89
C VAL A 22 8.24 -33.53 -21.11
N VAL A 23 7.21 -33.57 -20.31
CA VAL A 23 6.62 -34.84 -19.88
C VAL A 23 5.36 -35.02 -20.72
N ALA A 24 5.49 -35.78 -21.77
CA ALA A 24 4.34 -36.23 -22.55
C ALA A 24 3.61 -37.31 -21.72
N GLU A 25 2.56 -36.93 -21.02
CA GLU A 25 1.46 -37.82 -20.67
C GLU A 25 0.16 -37.18 -21.13
N GLU A 26 -0.60 -37.95 -21.93
CA GLU A 26 -1.92 -37.59 -22.43
C GLU A 26 -2.89 -37.34 -21.26
N TYR A 27 -2.96 -36.10 -20.81
CA TYR A 27 -4.06 -35.64 -19.94
C TYR A 27 -5.16 -35.05 -20.83
N THR A 28 -6.07 -35.90 -21.28
CA THR A 28 -7.30 -35.45 -21.92
C THR A 28 -8.13 -34.61 -20.91
N GLY A 29 -8.32 -33.34 -21.24
CA GLY A 29 -9.19 -32.42 -20.47
C GLY A 29 -8.52 -31.37 -19.57
N HIS A 30 -7.19 -31.25 -19.64
CA HIS A 30 -6.47 -30.19 -18.95
C HIS A 30 -5.97 -29.14 -19.92
N ASN A 31 -6.11 -27.87 -19.52
CA ASN A 31 -5.62 -26.73 -20.27
C ASN A 31 -4.28 -26.26 -19.69
N VAL A 32 -3.42 -25.76 -20.56
CA VAL A 32 -2.13 -25.18 -20.13
C VAL A 32 -2.34 -23.72 -19.81
N PHE A 33 -1.85 -23.29 -18.66
CA PHE A 33 -1.81 -21.90 -18.23
C PHE A 33 -0.38 -21.54 -17.87
N ALA A 34 0.01 -20.32 -18.19
CA ALA A 34 1.25 -19.75 -17.67
C ALA A 34 0.94 -18.90 -16.45
N VAL A 35 1.68 -19.08 -15.36
CA VAL A 35 1.60 -18.21 -14.19
C VAL A 35 2.92 -17.48 -14.01
N ASN A 36 2.87 -16.15 -14.01
CA ASN A 36 4.00 -15.28 -13.74
C ASN A 36 3.93 -14.76 -12.30
N LEU A 37 5.03 -14.95 -11.57
CA LEU A 37 5.19 -14.38 -10.23
C LEU A 37 6.17 -13.21 -10.32
N ASP A 38 5.70 -11.99 -10.06
CA ASP A 38 6.49 -10.75 -10.10
C ASP A 38 7.36 -10.56 -11.36
N ASN A 39 6.88 -11.00 -12.51
CA ASN A 39 7.60 -11.00 -13.79
C ASN A 39 8.94 -11.75 -13.79
N SER A 40 9.23 -12.53 -12.76
CA SER A 40 10.54 -13.18 -12.59
C SER A 40 10.49 -14.70 -12.80
N ASN A 41 9.41 -15.34 -12.36
CA ASN A 41 9.24 -16.79 -12.44
C ASN A 41 7.99 -17.14 -13.24
N LYS A 42 8.19 -17.84 -14.34
CA LYS A 42 7.09 -18.37 -15.14
C LYS A 42 6.91 -19.84 -14.82
N ILE A 43 5.69 -20.20 -14.42
CA ILE A 43 5.29 -21.58 -14.13
C ILE A 43 4.23 -21.97 -15.16
N GLU A 44 4.37 -23.14 -15.76
CA GLU A 44 3.33 -23.71 -16.61
C GLU A 44 2.48 -24.67 -15.78
N LEU A 45 1.17 -24.47 -15.82
CA LEU A 45 0.19 -25.29 -15.13
C LEU A 45 -0.65 -26.07 -16.13
N LYS A 46 -0.83 -27.36 -15.89
CA LYS A 46 -1.82 -28.18 -16.56
C LYS A 46 -2.98 -28.42 -15.59
N THR A 47 -4.07 -27.74 -15.80
CA THR A 47 -5.21 -27.79 -14.88
C THR A 47 -6.53 -27.62 -15.61
N LYS A 48 -7.63 -27.86 -14.92
CA LYS A 48 -8.97 -27.64 -15.47
C LYS A 48 -9.23 -26.15 -15.62
N LYS A 49 -10.02 -25.78 -16.64
CA LYS A 49 -10.54 -24.43 -16.79
C LYS A 49 -11.43 -24.04 -15.61
N GLY A 50 -11.37 -22.79 -15.24
CA GLY A 50 -12.14 -22.24 -14.12
C GLY A 50 -11.91 -20.74 -13.98
N THR A 51 -12.25 -20.20 -12.84
CA THR A 51 -11.83 -18.84 -12.49
C THR A 51 -10.34 -18.83 -12.12
N VAL A 52 -9.69 -17.68 -12.26
CA VAL A 52 -8.29 -17.51 -11.86
C VAL A 52 -8.09 -17.94 -10.41
N ARG A 53 -9.00 -17.56 -9.51
CA ARG A 53 -9.00 -17.97 -8.10
C ARG A 53 -8.99 -19.50 -7.94
N GLU A 54 -9.90 -20.20 -8.62
CA GLU A 54 -10.00 -21.66 -8.56
C GLU A 54 -8.70 -22.31 -9.04
N ILE A 55 -8.12 -21.80 -10.11
CA ILE A 55 -6.87 -22.32 -10.68
C ILE A 55 -5.71 -22.12 -9.70
N LEU A 56 -5.56 -20.94 -9.12
CA LEU A 56 -4.48 -20.65 -8.19
C LEU A 56 -4.58 -21.51 -6.92
N ILE A 57 -5.79 -21.64 -6.34
CA ILE A 57 -6.02 -22.47 -5.16
C ILE A 57 -5.78 -23.95 -5.46
N ALA A 58 -6.29 -24.47 -6.58
CA ALA A 58 -6.15 -25.88 -6.94
C ALA A 58 -4.68 -26.30 -7.19
N ASN A 59 -3.80 -25.34 -7.45
CA ASN A 59 -2.38 -25.58 -7.70
C ASN A 59 -1.46 -25.08 -6.57
N ASP A 60 -2.02 -24.76 -5.40
CA ASP A 60 -1.31 -24.30 -4.21
C ASP A 60 -0.43 -23.03 -4.49
N ILE A 61 -0.89 -22.15 -5.39
CA ILE A 61 -0.20 -20.89 -5.70
C ILE A 61 -0.67 -19.81 -4.77
N PRO A 62 0.20 -19.29 -3.89
CA PRO A 62 -0.20 -18.33 -2.87
C PRO A 62 -0.41 -16.93 -3.47
N PHE A 63 -1.51 -16.30 -3.08
CA PHE A 63 -1.79 -14.87 -3.33
C PHE A 63 -2.43 -14.24 -2.10
N GLY A 64 -2.11 -12.97 -1.86
CA GLY A 64 -2.63 -12.18 -0.75
C GLY A 64 -3.80 -11.30 -1.16
N ALA A 65 -4.49 -10.72 -0.18
CA ALA A 65 -5.61 -9.80 -0.40
C ALA A 65 -5.18 -8.49 -1.09
N ASP A 66 -3.94 -8.07 -0.86
CA ASP A 66 -3.37 -6.84 -1.41
C ASP A 66 -2.61 -7.09 -2.73
N ASP A 67 -2.43 -8.36 -3.13
CA ASP A 67 -1.76 -8.70 -4.39
C ASP A 67 -2.63 -8.36 -5.58
N ARG A 68 -2.03 -7.86 -6.65
CA ARG A 68 -2.72 -7.65 -7.92
C ARG A 68 -2.56 -8.89 -8.80
N VAL A 69 -3.69 -9.42 -9.24
CA VAL A 69 -3.74 -10.60 -10.11
C VAL A 69 -4.40 -10.23 -11.44
N GLU A 70 -3.75 -10.57 -12.52
CA GLU A 70 -4.22 -10.32 -13.88
C GLU A 70 -4.21 -11.60 -14.72
N PRO A 71 -5.33 -11.99 -15.34
CA PRO A 71 -6.69 -11.43 -15.19
C PRO A 71 -7.19 -11.50 -13.74
N GLY A 72 -8.21 -10.69 -13.39
CA GLY A 72 -8.75 -10.64 -12.03
C GLY A 72 -9.20 -12.02 -11.52
N LEU A 73 -9.17 -12.21 -10.20
CA LEU A 73 -9.40 -13.50 -9.53
C LEU A 73 -10.70 -14.20 -9.94
N ASP A 74 -11.75 -13.45 -10.21
CA ASP A 74 -13.07 -14.00 -10.55
C ASP A 74 -13.28 -14.13 -12.08
N THR A 75 -12.26 -13.77 -12.87
CA THR A 75 -12.27 -13.96 -14.32
C THR A 75 -12.15 -15.43 -14.67
N ARG A 76 -13.06 -15.90 -15.55
CA ARG A 76 -13.00 -17.27 -16.07
C ARG A 76 -12.02 -17.37 -17.22
N VAL A 77 -11.13 -18.33 -17.14
CA VAL A 77 -10.09 -18.60 -18.14
C VAL A 77 -10.21 -20.03 -18.68
N ASN A 78 -9.88 -20.21 -19.95
CA ASN A 78 -10.16 -21.46 -20.68
C ASN A 78 -8.91 -22.24 -21.12
N GLY A 79 -7.73 -21.65 -21.01
CA GLY A 79 -6.44 -22.24 -21.38
C GLY A 79 -5.69 -21.36 -22.38
N GLY A 80 -4.39 -21.38 -22.30
CA GLY A 80 -3.49 -20.52 -23.08
C GLY A 80 -3.28 -19.13 -22.54
N GLU A 81 -4.08 -18.71 -21.55
CA GLU A 81 -3.91 -17.41 -20.91
C GLU A 81 -2.74 -17.42 -19.93
N THR A 82 -2.16 -16.23 -19.73
CA THR A 82 -1.16 -16.00 -18.72
C THR A 82 -1.80 -15.33 -17.51
N ILE A 83 -1.63 -15.92 -16.34
CA ILE A 83 -2.03 -15.34 -15.06
C ILE A 83 -0.80 -14.68 -14.44
N SER A 84 -0.86 -13.40 -14.19
CA SER A 84 0.23 -12.65 -13.56
C SER A 84 -0.14 -12.26 -12.13
N ILE A 85 0.74 -12.55 -11.18
CA ILE A 85 0.58 -12.20 -9.77
C ILE A 85 1.68 -11.20 -9.41
N TYR A 86 1.28 -10.01 -9.02
CA TYR A 86 2.15 -8.94 -8.55
C TYR A 86 2.01 -8.84 -7.05
N LYS A 87 3.07 -9.15 -6.34
CA LYS A 87 3.08 -9.13 -4.88
C LYS A 87 3.02 -7.71 -4.34
N ALA A 88 2.10 -7.49 -3.40
CA ALA A 88 2.04 -6.23 -2.67
C ALA A 88 3.25 -6.10 -1.74
N ARG A 89 3.81 -4.89 -1.68
CA ARG A 89 4.91 -4.53 -0.80
C ARG A 89 4.64 -3.19 -0.13
N GLU A 90 5.24 -2.98 1.01
CA GLU A 90 5.15 -1.70 1.70
C GLU A 90 6.12 -0.69 1.09
N ILE A 91 5.65 0.56 1.00
CA ILE A 91 6.44 1.71 0.58
C ILE A 91 6.14 2.88 1.51
N THR A 92 7.16 3.65 1.83
CA THR A 92 7.04 4.87 2.61
C THR A 92 6.87 6.06 1.68
N ILE A 93 5.82 6.84 1.88
CA ILE A 93 5.59 8.10 1.17
C ILE A 93 5.79 9.24 2.17
N VAL A 94 6.72 10.13 1.84
CA VAL A 94 6.95 11.39 2.56
C VAL A 94 6.43 12.51 1.68
N ASP A 95 5.27 13.05 2.00
CA ASP A 95 4.62 14.13 1.26
C ASP A 95 4.63 15.41 2.12
N GLY A 96 5.55 16.30 1.81
CA GLY A 96 5.86 17.42 2.68
C GLY A 96 6.28 16.93 4.06
N ASP A 97 5.53 17.30 5.10
CA ASP A 97 5.79 16.90 6.49
C ASP A 97 5.06 15.61 6.90
N THR A 98 4.26 15.05 6.00
CA THR A 98 3.46 13.86 6.29
C THR A 98 4.17 12.59 5.81
N THR A 99 4.38 11.66 6.72
CA THR A 99 4.94 10.34 6.40
C THR A 99 3.86 9.28 6.53
N THR A 100 3.65 8.50 5.49
CA THR A 100 2.69 7.40 5.48
C THR A 100 3.32 6.14 4.89
N VAL A 101 2.96 4.98 5.43
CA VAL A 101 3.28 3.68 4.84
C VAL A 101 2.08 3.20 4.05
N ARG A 102 2.30 2.76 2.83
CA ARG A 102 1.27 2.26 1.91
C ARG A 102 1.70 0.94 1.30
N LYS A 103 0.75 0.13 0.91
CA LYS A 103 0.99 -1.07 0.11
C LYS A 103 0.78 -0.77 -1.37
N THR A 104 1.64 -1.32 -2.21
CA THR A 104 1.56 -1.17 -3.67
C THR A 104 2.06 -2.42 -4.36
N THR A 105 1.55 -2.68 -5.54
CA THR A 105 2.01 -3.74 -6.44
C THR A 105 2.80 -3.19 -7.63
N TYR A 106 2.86 -1.87 -7.77
CA TYR A 106 3.60 -1.20 -8.83
C TYR A 106 5.06 -0.95 -8.42
N LYS A 107 5.95 -0.97 -9.39
CA LYS A 107 7.40 -0.72 -9.19
C LYS A 107 7.79 0.71 -9.54
N LYS A 108 7.16 1.29 -10.56
CA LYS A 108 7.48 2.62 -11.04
C LYS A 108 6.84 3.70 -10.17
N VAL A 109 7.61 4.73 -9.83
CA VAL A 109 7.13 5.83 -8.95
C VAL A 109 5.86 6.47 -9.49
N GLU A 110 5.80 6.76 -10.80
CA GLU A 110 4.60 7.34 -11.43
C GLU A 110 3.34 6.50 -11.20
N ASP A 111 3.44 5.18 -11.38
CA ASP A 111 2.30 4.27 -11.25
C ASP A 111 1.86 4.14 -9.79
N ILE A 112 2.83 4.16 -8.86
CA ILE A 112 2.57 4.16 -7.42
C ILE A 112 1.80 5.42 -7.00
N LEU A 113 2.24 6.60 -7.45
CA LEU A 113 1.57 7.85 -7.11
C LEU A 113 0.15 7.91 -7.70
N LYS A 114 -0.05 7.36 -8.92
CA LYS A 114 -1.38 7.24 -9.54
C LYS A 114 -2.28 6.29 -8.75
N GLU A 115 -1.79 5.10 -8.35
CA GLU A 115 -2.53 4.14 -7.53
C GLU A 115 -2.99 4.76 -6.22
N LEU A 116 -2.12 5.55 -5.58
CA LEU A 116 -2.39 6.21 -4.31
C LEU A 116 -3.19 7.51 -4.43
N ASN A 117 -3.60 7.90 -5.66
CA ASN A 117 -4.28 9.16 -5.96
C ASN A 117 -3.51 10.40 -5.49
N ILE A 118 -2.18 10.36 -5.55
CA ILE A 118 -1.33 11.49 -5.19
C ILE A 118 -1.08 12.35 -6.43
N THR A 119 -1.67 13.54 -6.43
CA THR A 119 -1.50 14.51 -7.50
C THR A 119 -0.30 15.42 -7.20
N LEU A 120 0.52 15.66 -8.22
CA LEU A 120 1.66 16.56 -8.14
C LEU A 120 1.32 17.91 -8.77
N GLY A 121 1.79 18.97 -8.15
CA GLY A 121 1.80 20.31 -8.74
C GLY A 121 2.97 20.48 -9.72
N GLU A 122 2.90 21.52 -10.58
CA GLU A 122 3.92 21.78 -11.63
C GLU A 122 5.33 21.97 -11.09
N LYS A 123 5.47 22.45 -9.87
CA LYS A 123 6.75 22.76 -9.23
C LYS A 123 7.15 21.75 -8.14
N ASP A 124 6.37 20.68 -7.96
CA ASP A 124 6.70 19.65 -6.98
C ASP A 124 7.86 18.79 -7.48
N GLU A 125 8.76 18.46 -6.57
CA GLU A 125 9.89 17.58 -6.86
C GLU A 125 9.66 16.20 -6.21
N VAL A 126 9.93 15.14 -6.97
CA VAL A 126 9.76 13.75 -6.48
C VAL A 126 11.10 13.02 -6.52
N THR A 127 11.43 12.37 -5.44
CA THR A 127 12.65 11.56 -5.33
C THR A 127 12.32 10.17 -4.76
N PRO A 128 12.65 9.07 -5.46
CA PRO A 128 13.23 9.00 -6.81
C PRO A 128 12.31 9.60 -7.87
N GLY A 129 12.85 10.02 -9.00
CA GLY A 129 12.06 10.63 -10.08
C GLY A 129 11.01 9.68 -10.65
N LEU A 130 9.95 10.22 -11.26
CA LEU A 130 8.74 9.51 -11.70
C LEU A 130 9.00 8.24 -12.53
N ASN A 131 10.02 8.30 -13.40
CA ASN A 131 10.37 7.17 -14.27
C ASN A 131 11.25 6.10 -13.63
N LYS A 132 11.63 6.28 -12.35
CA LYS A 132 12.45 5.30 -11.63
C LYS A 132 11.61 4.20 -11.04
N GLU A 133 12.19 3.01 -10.98
CA GLU A 133 11.65 1.90 -10.20
C GLU A 133 12.18 1.97 -8.78
N VAL A 134 11.30 1.64 -7.85
CA VAL A 134 11.61 1.55 -6.42
C VAL A 134 11.57 0.09 -5.99
N ALA A 135 12.56 -0.32 -5.20
CA ALA A 135 12.63 -1.66 -4.61
C ALA A 135 11.76 -1.78 -3.36
N THR A 136 11.86 -2.94 -2.71
CA THR A 136 11.13 -3.30 -1.50
C THR A 136 11.56 -2.46 -0.33
N VAL A 137 11.30 -1.50 0.18
CA VAL A 137 11.73 -0.67 1.34
C VAL A 137 12.13 0.74 0.93
N ASP A 138 11.75 1.15 -0.25
CA ASP A 138 12.09 2.48 -0.72
C ASP A 138 11.14 3.55 -0.19
N THR A 139 11.68 4.73 -0.07
CA THR A 139 10.93 5.92 0.32
C THR A 139 10.77 6.81 -0.91
N ILE A 140 9.54 7.17 -1.23
CA ILE A 140 9.23 8.24 -2.18
C ILE A 140 9.04 9.52 -1.39
N LYS A 141 9.85 10.52 -1.71
CA LYS A 141 9.76 11.86 -1.11
C LYS A 141 9.17 12.82 -2.13
N ILE A 142 8.18 13.57 -1.70
CA ILE A 142 7.52 14.61 -2.49
C ILE A 142 7.77 15.94 -1.81
N ALA A 143 8.62 16.75 -2.44
CA ALA A 143 8.91 18.10 -2.00
C ALA A 143 7.89 19.06 -2.63
N ARG A 144 6.91 19.47 -1.87
CA ARG A 144 5.86 20.37 -2.33
C ARG A 144 6.38 21.79 -2.51
N THR A 145 5.99 22.42 -3.60
CA THR A 145 6.30 23.82 -3.88
C THR A 145 5.03 24.58 -4.23
N GLY A 146 4.69 25.57 -3.43
CA GLY A 146 3.51 26.40 -3.62
C GLY A 146 2.76 26.68 -2.33
N LYS A 147 1.52 27.14 -2.49
CA LYS A 147 0.61 27.38 -1.36
C LYS A 147 -0.23 26.13 -1.15
N THR A 148 -0.22 25.63 0.06
CA THR A 148 -1.06 24.52 0.49
C THR A 148 -1.89 24.95 1.70
N THR A 149 -3.02 24.30 1.90
CA THR A 149 -3.88 24.52 3.07
C THR A 149 -3.74 23.32 4.00
N GLU A 150 -3.36 23.56 5.24
CA GLU A 150 -3.21 22.52 6.26
C GLU A 150 -4.15 22.77 7.43
N THR A 151 -4.76 21.70 7.91
CA THR A 151 -5.61 21.77 9.12
C THR A 151 -4.87 21.13 10.28
N LYS A 152 -4.62 21.92 11.33
CA LYS A 152 -3.99 21.44 12.56
C LYS A 152 -4.99 21.50 13.72
N LYS A 153 -4.95 20.50 14.58
CA LYS A 153 -5.71 20.49 15.84
C LYS A 153 -4.91 21.22 16.90
N GLU A 154 -5.50 22.25 17.47
CA GLU A 154 -4.92 23.00 18.57
C GLU A 154 -5.73 22.77 19.84
N VAL A 155 -5.03 22.60 20.96
CA VAL A 155 -5.66 22.45 22.27
C VAL A 155 -6.05 23.80 22.82
N ILE A 156 -7.33 23.97 23.15
CA ILE A 156 -7.83 25.12 23.89
C ILE A 156 -7.74 24.76 25.37
N LYS A 157 -6.86 25.44 26.08
CA LYS A 157 -6.77 25.26 27.52
C LYS A 157 -8.04 25.79 28.18
N PHE A 158 -8.57 25.05 29.15
CA PHE A 158 -9.68 25.54 29.96
C PHE A 158 -9.24 26.71 30.85
N GLU A 159 -10.17 27.61 31.11
CA GLU A 159 -9.97 28.72 32.07
C GLU A 159 -10.53 28.36 33.44
N THR A 160 -9.82 28.71 34.47
CA THR A 160 -10.28 28.56 35.88
C THR A 160 -11.04 29.81 36.28
N LYS A 161 -12.29 29.63 36.68
CA LYS A 161 -13.11 30.71 37.28
C LYS A 161 -13.21 30.47 38.77
N GLU A 162 -12.77 31.44 39.52
CA GLU A 162 -12.91 31.42 41.00
C GLU A 162 -14.21 32.14 41.38
N GLU A 163 -15.02 31.49 42.21
CA GLU A 163 -16.21 32.08 42.82
C GLU A 163 -16.05 32.11 44.34
N LYS A 164 -16.37 33.23 44.94
CA LYS A 164 -16.36 33.38 46.41
C LYS A 164 -17.57 32.64 47.00
N ASP A 165 -17.34 31.88 48.02
CA ASP A 165 -18.35 31.19 48.82
C ASP A 165 -18.25 31.73 50.25
N ASP A 166 -19.15 32.62 50.64
CA ASP A 166 -19.15 33.28 51.96
C ASP A 166 -19.40 32.31 53.13
N SER A 167 -19.71 31.05 52.84
CA SER A 167 -19.89 29.98 53.83
C SER A 167 -18.59 29.27 54.22
N LYS A 168 -17.46 29.58 53.53
CA LYS A 168 -16.17 28.92 53.70
C LYS A 168 -15.09 29.85 54.22
N TYR A 169 -14.07 29.28 54.88
CA TYR A 169 -12.92 30.03 55.32
C TYR A 169 -12.07 30.51 54.15
N VAL A 170 -11.40 31.68 54.35
CA VAL A 170 -10.67 32.41 53.28
C VAL A 170 -9.59 31.56 52.59
N ASP A 171 -9.06 30.56 53.28
CA ASP A 171 -7.99 29.71 52.77
C ASP A 171 -8.48 28.37 52.19
N GLU A 172 -9.79 28.10 52.16
CA GLU A 172 -10.35 26.86 51.71
C GLU A 172 -10.72 26.94 50.21
N LYS A 173 -9.93 26.30 49.34
CA LYS A 173 -10.24 26.17 47.90
C LYS A 173 -10.79 24.79 47.62
N VAL A 174 -11.99 24.76 47.04
CA VAL A 174 -12.65 23.51 46.61
C VAL A 174 -12.91 23.58 45.15
N THR A 175 -12.43 22.59 44.43
CA THR A 175 -12.73 22.45 42.98
C THR A 175 -14.14 21.89 42.82
N LYS A 176 -15.09 22.71 42.37
CA LYS A 176 -16.48 22.29 42.12
C LYS A 176 -16.62 21.48 40.83
N VAL A 177 -15.86 21.86 39.79
CA VAL A 177 -15.87 21.23 38.49
C VAL A 177 -14.45 21.19 37.95
N GLU A 178 -14.00 20.00 37.53
CA GLU A 178 -12.70 19.86 36.85
C GLU A 178 -12.80 20.39 35.41
N GLY A 179 -11.84 21.26 35.07
CA GLY A 179 -11.74 21.75 33.70
C GLY A 179 -11.23 20.69 32.73
N LYS A 180 -11.76 20.67 31.52
CA LYS A 180 -11.24 19.86 30.42
C LYS A 180 -10.82 20.74 29.26
N ASN A 181 -9.65 20.47 28.71
CA ASN A 181 -9.19 21.14 27.51
C ASN A 181 -10.14 20.82 26.33
N GLY A 182 -10.43 21.84 25.55
CA GLY A 182 -11.10 21.71 24.28
C GLY A 182 -10.10 21.50 23.13
N GLU A 183 -10.60 21.13 21.98
CA GLU A 183 -9.83 21.08 20.74
C GLU A 183 -10.50 21.99 19.71
N LYS A 184 -9.70 22.72 18.94
CA LYS A 184 -10.15 23.45 17.76
C LYS A 184 -9.35 22.98 16.54
N GLU A 185 -9.99 22.97 15.40
CA GLU A 185 -9.32 22.78 14.10
C GLU A 185 -9.03 24.16 13.52
N VAL A 186 -7.76 24.40 13.21
CA VAL A 186 -7.30 25.65 12.59
C VAL A 186 -6.71 25.33 11.24
N THR A 187 -7.21 26.00 10.22
CA THR A 187 -6.72 25.88 8.86
C THR A 187 -5.72 26.97 8.55
N TYR A 188 -4.51 26.57 8.20
CA TYR A 188 -3.40 27.46 7.86
C TYR A 188 -3.13 27.43 6.36
N ASN A 189 -2.81 28.58 5.77
CA ASN A 189 -2.26 28.67 4.44
C ASN A 189 -0.73 28.59 4.56
N VAL A 190 -0.17 27.46 4.16
CA VAL A 190 1.27 27.21 4.26
C VAL A 190 1.90 27.43 2.90
N VAL A 191 2.97 28.21 2.84
CA VAL A 191 3.77 28.40 1.62
C VAL A 191 5.04 27.58 1.75
N ARG A 192 5.24 26.64 0.83
CA ARG A 192 6.44 25.81 0.78
C ARG A 192 7.24 26.08 -0.47
N GLU A 193 8.55 25.99 -0.33
CA GLU A 193 9.49 25.97 -1.44
C GLU A 193 10.41 24.76 -1.28
N LYS A 194 10.37 23.86 -2.28
CA LYS A 194 11.14 22.61 -2.30
C LYS A 194 10.98 21.79 -1.02
N GLY A 195 9.75 21.68 -0.54
CA GLY A 195 9.38 20.94 0.66
C GLY A 195 9.68 21.65 1.98
N LYS A 196 10.25 22.86 1.97
CA LYS A 196 10.47 23.65 3.20
C LYS A 196 9.39 24.70 3.35
N GLU A 197 8.83 24.80 4.55
CA GLU A 197 7.91 25.86 4.90
C GLU A 197 8.65 27.21 4.94
N VAL A 198 8.14 28.18 4.15
CA VAL A 198 8.72 29.53 4.07
C VAL A 198 7.83 30.58 4.71
N SER A 199 6.54 30.34 4.81
CA SER A 199 5.62 31.17 5.60
C SER A 199 4.34 30.42 5.95
N GLU A 200 3.81 30.67 7.13
CA GLU A 200 2.50 30.26 7.60
C GLU A 200 1.63 31.51 7.79
N LYS A 201 0.43 31.56 7.24
CA LYS A 201 -0.51 32.68 7.39
C LYS A 201 -1.89 32.17 7.77
#